data_bfcaf5200064764a65f8328f6ad03c05
#
_entry.id   bfcaf5200064764a65f8328f6ad03c05
#
_cell.length_a   1.000
_cell.length_b   1.000
_cell.length_c   1.000
_cell.angle_alpha   90.00
_cell.angle_beta   90.00
_cell.angle_gamma   90.00
#
_symmetry.space_group_name_H-M   'P 1'
#
loop_
_entity.id
_entity.type
_entity.pdbx_description
1 polymer ?
#
loop_
_entity_poly.entity_id
_entity_poly.type
_entity_poly.pdbx_seq_one_letter_code
_entity_poly.pdbx_strand_id
1 'polypeptide(L)'
;MPQITREPAVHLEVEQLSVTIKRKKILDHLSLSLVSPNIYGIVGPNGTGKSVLLKTLLGFIRPSAGSVKMNGVRIDPRHNLPVSVGAIIEHPGFIGDLNGHDNLMALGNIRSQLSDADIRAIMEKVGLSDDRKAVADYSLGMIQRLGIAQAIMEDQQLILLDEPTNALDREGVAFLTDLLKELREQGKLIVVASHDFMCLQLLADQIFELTGGQLNKLEAGQPL
;
A
#
# COMPACT_ATOMS: atom_id res chain seq x y z
N MET A 1 29.53 -16.51 2.13
CA MET A 1 28.25 -16.02 1.64
C MET A 1 27.46 -15.57 2.87
N PRO A 2 27.05 -14.31 2.99
CA PRO A 2 26.19 -13.90 4.10
C PRO A 2 24.87 -14.67 4.00
N GLN A 3 24.45 -15.30 5.09
CA GLN A 3 23.14 -15.88 5.23
C GLN A 3 22.13 -14.73 5.12
N ILE A 4 21.33 -14.73 4.06
CA ILE A 4 20.15 -13.88 3.96
C ILE A 4 19.21 -14.39 5.04
N THR A 5 19.22 -13.75 6.20
CA THR A 5 18.16 -13.92 7.22
C THR A 5 16.88 -13.41 6.58
N ARG A 6 16.08 -14.33 6.01
CA ARG A 6 14.73 -13.99 5.56
C ARG A 6 13.97 -13.48 6.78
N GLU A 7 13.52 -12.24 6.71
CA GLU A 7 12.58 -11.71 7.70
C GLU A 7 11.37 -12.65 7.82
N PRO A 8 10.77 -12.77 9.01
CA PRO A 8 9.61 -13.64 9.19
C PRO A 8 8.49 -13.22 8.22
N ALA A 9 7.86 -14.22 7.60
CA ALA A 9 6.76 -14.00 6.68
C ALA A 9 5.65 -13.16 7.35
N VAL A 10 5.10 -12.18 6.62
CA VAL A 10 3.95 -11.40 7.08
C VAL A 10 2.69 -12.20 6.85
N HIS A 11 1.89 -12.37 7.89
CA HIS A 11 0.56 -12.95 7.82
C HIS A 11 -0.47 -11.94 8.35
N LEU A 12 -1.36 -11.49 7.48
CA LEU A 12 -2.44 -10.55 7.79
C LEU A 12 -3.77 -11.31 7.75
N GLU A 13 -4.45 -11.36 8.88
CA GLU A 13 -5.73 -12.06 9.06
C GLU A 13 -6.84 -11.07 9.39
N VAL A 14 -7.95 -11.19 8.71
CA VAL A 14 -9.17 -10.42 8.94
C VAL A 14 -10.29 -11.41 9.26
N GLU A 15 -10.90 -11.27 10.43
CA GLU A 15 -11.95 -12.18 10.92
C GLU A 15 -13.25 -11.43 11.14
N GLN A 16 -14.29 -11.75 10.36
CA GLN A 16 -15.66 -11.23 10.48
C GLN A 16 -15.72 -9.71 10.66
N LEU A 17 -14.86 -9.00 9.91
CA LEU A 17 -14.68 -7.57 10.03
C LEU A 17 -15.89 -6.80 9.53
N SER A 18 -16.46 -5.95 10.39
CA SER A 18 -17.48 -4.99 10.01
C SER A 18 -17.05 -3.58 10.39
N VAL A 19 -17.34 -2.62 9.50
CA VAL A 19 -17.07 -1.20 9.74
C VAL A 19 -18.31 -0.39 9.43
N THR A 20 -18.76 0.40 10.42
CA THR A 20 -19.91 1.30 10.30
C THR A 20 -19.44 2.74 10.48
N ILE A 21 -19.71 3.62 9.51
CA ILE A 21 -19.38 5.05 9.55
C ILE A 21 -20.67 5.84 9.40
N LYS A 22 -20.93 6.78 10.29
CA LYS A 22 -22.16 7.62 10.29
C LYS A 22 -23.44 6.81 10.09
N ARG A 23 -23.58 5.68 10.83
CA ARG A 23 -24.71 4.73 10.76
C ARG A 23 -24.83 3.94 9.44
N LYS A 24 -23.94 4.13 8.49
CA LYS A 24 -23.88 3.34 7.25
C LYS A 24 -22.85 2.23 7.42
N LYS A 25 -23.26 0.98 7.21
CA LYS A 25 -22.35 -0.16 7.16
C LYS A 25 -21.58 -0.08 5.84
N ILE A 26 -20.25 0.04 5.93
CA ILE A 26 -19.34 0.15 4.78
C ILE A 26 -18.72 -1.22 4.47
N LEU A 27 -18.28 -1.95 5.52
CA LEU A 27 -17.78 -3.31 5.42
C LEU A 27 -18.65 -4.20 6.28
N ASP A 28 -18.96 -5.42 5.78
CA ASP A 28 -19.91 -6.32 6.41
C ASP A 28 -19.40 -7.76 6.48
N HIS A 29 -18.96 -8.19 7.66
CA HIS A 29 -18.50 -9.55 7.97
C HIS A 29 -17.38 -10.06 7.03
N LEU A 30 -16.44 -9.20 6.64
CA LEU A 30 -15.29 -9.60 5.82
C LEU A 30 -14.39 -10.58 6.54
N SER A 31 -13.97 -11.62 5.83
CA SER A 31 -12.89 -12.50 6.28
C SER A 31 -11.87 -12.66 5.16
N LEU A 32 -10.58 -12.52 5.49
CA LEU A 32 -9.49 -12.50 4.53
C LEU A 32 -8.20 -12.97 5.21
N SER A 33 -7.39 -13.74 4.49
CA SER A 33 -6.06 -14.15 4.93
C SER A 33 -5.06 -13.85 3.82
N LEU A 34 -4.06 -13.04 4.11
CA LEU A 34 -3.02 -12.62 3.18
C LEU A 34 -1.65 -12.99 3.76
N VAL A 35 -0.79 -13.56 2.93
CA VAL A 35 0.56 -13.98 3.35
C VAL A 35 1.61 -13.48 2.36
N SER A 36 2.79 -13.11 2.85
CA SER A 36 3.94 -12.82 2.01
C SER A 36 4.59 -14.12 1.49
N PRO A 37 5.32 -14.11 0.36
CA PRO A 37 5.45 -13.00 -0.58
C PRO A 37 4.33 -13.06 -1.62
N ASN A 38 3.43 -12.12 -1.61
CA ASN A 38 2.36 -12.07 -2.63
C ASN A 38 1.89 -10.61 -2.84
N ILE A 39 1.36 -10.35 -4.03
CA ILE A 39 0.62 -9.13 -4.37
C ILE A 39 -0.86 -9.47 -4.42
N TYR A 40 -1.66 -8.82 -3.58
CA TYR A 40 -3.11 -8.97 -3.55
C TYR A 40 -3.78 -7.72 -4.11
N GLY A 41 -4.68 -7.92 -5.07
CA GLY A 41 -5.52 -6.88 -5.63
C GLY A 41 -6.86 -6.81 -4.92
N ILE A 42 -7.36 -5.60 -4.64
CA ILE A 42 -8.72 -5.36 -4.18
C ILE A 42 -9.39 -4.47 -5.21
N VAL A 43 -10.28 -5.05 -6.02
CA VAL A 43 -11.01 -4.32 -7.05
C VAL A 43 -12.40 -3.92 -6.56
N GLY A 44 -12.90 -2.81 -7.06
CA GLY A 44 -14.27 -2.36 -6.82
C GLY A 44 -14.48 -0.91 -7.23
N PRO A 45 -15.71 -0.50 -7.55
CA PRO A 45 -16.05 0.88 -7.89
C PRO A 45 -15.63 1.88 -6.80
N ASN A 46 -15.58 3.16 -7.15
CA ASN A 46 -15.31 4.21 -6.16
C ASN A 46 -16.42 4.26 -5.10
N GLY A 47 -16.03 4.43 -3.84
CA GLY A 47 -16.96 4.49 -2.72
C GLY A 47 -17.42 3.13 -2.16
N THR A 48 -16.91 2.00 -2.65
CA THR A 48 -17.24 0.65 -2.12
C THR A 48 -16.61 0.34 -0.77
N GLY A 49 -15.60 1.13 -0.33
CA GLY A 49 -14.96 0.93 0.96
C GLY A 49 -13.51 0.43 0.88
N LYS A 50 -12.86 0.43 -0.32
CA LYS A 50 -11.45 0.01 -0.48
C LYS A 50 -10.52 0.75 0.48
N SER A 51 -10.53 2.09 0.46
CA SER A 51 -9.71 2.91 1.38
C SER A 51 -10.10 2.70 2.85
N VAL A 52 -11.38 2.45 3.15
CA VAL A 52 -11.85 2.12 4.51
C VAL A 52 -11.24 0.79 4.96
N LEU A 53 -11.20 -0.22 4.08
CA LEU A 53 -10.55 -1.49 4.37
C LEU A 53 -9.05 -1.28 4.65
N LEU A 54 -8.31 -0.62 3.75
CA LEU A 54 -6.89 -0.35 3.96
C LEU A 54 -6.62 0.42 5.26
N LYS A 55 -7.39 1.46 5.56
CA LYS A 55 -7.31 2.21 6.82
C LYS A 55 -7.59 1.34 8.05
N THR A 56 -8.50 0.38 7.92
CA THR A 56 -8.83 -0.55 9.01
C THR A 56 -7.70 -1.56 9.22
N LEU A 57 -7.06 -2.06 8.15
CA LEU A 57 -5.88 -2.93 8.23
C LEU A 57 -4.71 -2.25 8.95
N LEU A 58 -4.58 -0.94 8.83
CA LEU A 58 -3.56 -0.12 9.52
C LEU A 58 -3.97 0.29 10.95
N GLY A 59 -5.17 -0.03 11.39
CA GLY A 59 -5.68 0.40 12.67
C GLY A 59 -6.11 1.88 12.73
N PHE A 60 -6.14 2.62 11.61
CA PHE A 60 -6.64 4.00 11.59
C PHE A 60 -8.16 4.09 11.77
N ILE A 61 -8.87 3.03 11.40
CA ILE A 61 -10.30 2.88 11.64
C ILE A 61 -10.52 1.67 12.53
N ARG A 62 -11.18 1.90 13.67
CA ARG A 62 -11.56 0.81 14.57
C ARG A 62 -12.78 0.07 13.98
N PRO A 63 -12.72 -1.26 13.84
CA PRO A 63 -13.89 -2.04 13.40
C PRO A 63 -15.02 -1.95 14.42
N SER A 64 -16.26 -1.98 13.92
CA SER A 64 -17.46 -2.10 14.74
C SER A 64 -17.71 -3.54 15.21
N ALA A 65 -17.20 -4.53 14.47
CA ALA A 65 -17.18 -5.95 14.86
C ALA A 65 -16.01 -6.66 14.17
N GLY A 66 -15.62 -7.83 14.66
CA GLY A 66 -14.52 -8.62 14.14
C GLY A 66 -13.14 -8.11 14.57
N SER A 67 -12.10 -8.56 13.86
CA SER A 67 -10.73 -8.21 14.19
C SER A 67 -9.81 -8.27 12.98
N VAL A 68 -8.70 -7.53 13.08
CA VAL A 68 -7.53 -7.64 12.21
C VAL A 68 -6.36 -8.10 13.06
N LYS A 69 -5.59 -9.07 12.57
CA LYS A 69 -4.36 -9.56 13.20
C LYS A 69 -3.21 -9.49 12.19
N MET A 70 -2.03 -9.15 12.65
CA MET A 70 -0.77 -9.29 11.91
C MET A 70 0.16 -10.21 12.69
N ASN A 71 0.64 -11.28 12.07
CA ASN A 71 1.47 -12.30 12.71
C ASN A 71 0.87 -12.77 14.06
N GLY A 72 -0.46 -13.00 14.09
CA GLY A 72 -1.20 -13.39 15.29
C GLY A 72 -1.47 -12.27 16.30
N VAL A 73 -0.87 -11.11 16.15
CA VAL A 73 -1.08 -9.94 17.05
C VAL A 73 -2.26 -9.13 16.55
N ARG A 74 -3.27 -8.94 17.44
CA ARG A 74 -4.44 -8.11 17.13
C ARG A 74 -4.03 -6.64 16.96
N ILE A 75 -4.48 -6.01 15.88
CA ILE A 75 -4.25 -4.60 15.62
C ILE A 75 -5.13 -3.74 16.54
N ASP A 76 -4.49 -2.86 17.26
CA ASP A 76 -5.15 -1.86 18.13
C ASP A 76 -4.57 -0.48 17.78
N PRO A 77 -5.42 0.54 17.50
CA PRO A 77 -4.96 1.89 17.15
C PRO A 77 -4.03 2.57 18.18
N ARG A 78 -3.98 2.04 19.41
CA ARG A 78 -3.15 2.57 20.50
C ARG A 78 -1.74 1.99 20.56
N HIS A 79 -1.43 0.99 19.73
CA HIS A 79 -0.16 0.30 19.75
C HIS A 79 0.49 0.33 18.36
N ASN A 80 1.80 0.20 18.32
CA ASN A 80 2.54 0.07 17.08
C ASN A 80 2.15 -1.21 16.36
N LEU A 81 2.19 -1.17 15.02
CA LEU A 81 2.01 -2.34 14.21
C LEU A 81 3.17 -3.33 14.43
N PRO A 82 2.91 -4.64 14.43
CA PRO A 82 3.94 -5.65 14.70
C PRO A 82 4.93 -5.87 13.55
N VAL A 83 4.66 -5.26 12.38
CA VAL A 83 5.53 -5.28 11.20
C VAL A 83 5.73 -3.86 10.68
N SER A 84 6.81 -3.62 9.94
CA SER A 84 7.02 -2.34 9.26
C SER A 84 6.04 -2.20 8.09
N VAL A 85 5.38 -1.04 7.99
CA VAL A 85 4.35 -0.79 6.99
C VAL A 85 4.61 0.49 6.23
N GLY A 86 4.57 0.41 4.90
CA GLY A 86 4.49 1.55 4.01
C GLY A 86 3.10 1.64 3.40
N ALA A 87 2.55 2.84 3.30
CA ALA A 87 1.21 3.01 2.77
C ALA A 87 1.04 4.32 2.01
N ILE A 88 0.28 4.22 0.91
CA ILE A 88 -0.37 5.36 0.27
C ILE A 88 -1.86 5.11 0.37
N ILE A 89 -2.59 5.97 1.09
CA ILE A 89 -4.05 5.89 1.19
C ILE A 89 -4.62 7.25 0.83
N GLU A 90 -5.49 7.28 -0.17
CA GLU A 90 -6.02 8.50 -0.80
C GLU A 90 -4.88 9.27 -1.49
N HIS A 91 -4.51 10.46 -1.01
CA HIS A 91 -3.46 11.28 -1.62
C HIS A 91 -2.26 11.41 -0.68
N PRO A 92 -1.04 11.22 -1.18
CA PRO A 92 0.14 11.48 -0.37
C PRO A 92 0.22 12.98 -0.03
N GLY A 93 0.48 13.27 1.24
CA GLY A 93 0.62 14.64 1.75
C GLY A 93 2.08 15.03 1.87
N PHE A 94 2.55 15.96 1.04
CA PHE A 94 3.90 16.49 1.07
C PHE A 94 3.91 17.98 1.39
N ILE A 95 5.04 18.48 1.90
CA ILE A 95 5.27 19.90 2.11
C ILE A 95 5.58 20.52 0.74
N GLY A 96 4.66 21.36 0.23
CA GLY A 96 4.73 21.89 -1.13
C GLY A 96 5.99 22.71 -1.42
N ASP A 97 6.47 23.48 -0.44
CA ASP A 97 7.63 24.35 -0.59
C ASP A 97 8.98 23.58 -0.58
N LEU A 98 8.98 22.32 -0.15
CA LEU A 98 10.16 21.46 -0.19
C LEU A 98 10.22 20.69 -1.52
N ASN A 99 11.43 20.33 -1.96
CA ASN A 99 11.62 19.38 -3.05
C ASN A 99 11.31 17.93 -2.60
N GLY A 100 11.33 16.97 -3.53
CA GLY A 100 11.03 15.57 -3.23
C GLY A 100 12.03 14.94 -2.26
N HIS A 101 13.32 15.21 -2.44
CA HIS A 101 14.38 14.71 -1.58
C HIS A 101 14.20 15.18 -0.12
N ASP A 102 13.99 16.48 0.10
CA ASP A 102 13.84 17.05 1.44
C ASP A 102 12.56 16.55 2.13
N ASN A 103 11.47 16.31 1.38
CA ASN A 103 10.27 15.69 1.91
C ASN A 103 10.56 14.26 2.41
N LEU A 104 11.26 13.43 1.62
CA LEU A 104 11.60 12.07 2.03
C LEU A 104 12.60 12.05 3.20
N MET A 105 13.59 12.94 3.19
CA MET A 105 14.53 13.11 4.31
C MET A 105 13.82 13.48 5.61
N ALA A 106 12.87 14.42 5.55
CA ALA A 106 12.10 14.83 6.73
C ALA A 106 11.31 13.65 7.32
N LEU A 107 10.73 12.81 6.47
CA LEU A 107 9.98 11.62 6.91
C LEU A 107 10.91 10.50 7.40
N GLY A 108 11.99 10.21 6.68
CA GLY A 108 12.96 9.17 7.04
C GLY A 108 13.64 9.43 8.39
N ASN A 109 13.84 10.69 8.76
CA ASN A 109 14.42 11.07 10.05
C ASN A 109 13.49 10.88 11.25
N ILE A 110 12.20 10.60 11.04
CA ILE A 110 11.24 10.38 12.15
C ILE A 110 11.47 9.02 12.81
N ARG A 111 11.74 7.99 12.01
CA ARG A 111 11.74 6.61 12.47
C ARG A 111 13.05 5.86 12.19
N SER A 112 13.63 6.09 11.04
CA SER A 112 14.86 5.48 10.56
C SER A 112 15.85 6.59 10.22
N GLN A 113 17.13 6.35 10.44
CA GLN A 113 18.18 7.32 10.03
C GLN A 113 18.61 6.99 8.60
N LEU A 114 17.73 7.27 7.63
CA LEU A 114 18.07 7.13 6.23
C LEU A 114 19.12 8.19 5.86
N SER A 115 20.16 7.75 5.16
CA SER A 115 21.18 8.66 4.63
C SER A 115 20.69 9.40 3.38
N ASP A 116 21.37 10.48 3.03
CA ASP A 116 21.17 11.21 1.78
C ASP A 116 21.31 10.26 0.56
N ALA A 117 22.23 9.32 0.60
CA ALA A 117 22.44 8.34 -0.45
C ALA A 117 21.26 7.36 -0.59
N ASP A 118 20.66 6.93 0.53
CA ASP A 118 19.48 6.05 0.52
C ASP A 118 18.28 6.77 -0.12
N ILE A 119 18.05 8.03 0.22
CA ILE A 119 16.97 8.82 -0.36
C ILE A 119 17.15 9.01 -1.86
N ARG A 120 18.38 9.32 -2.31
CA ARG A 120 18.67 9.45 -3.75
C ARG A 120 18.42 8.14 -4.48
N ALA A 121 18.88 7.02 -3.94
CA ALA A 121 18.67 5.70 -4.52
C ALA A 121 17.17 5.36 -4.64
N ILE A 122 16.35 5.70 -3.63
CA ILE A 122 14.91 5.51 -3.68
C ILE A 122 14.24 6.42 -4.72
N MET A 123 14.64 7.68 -4.83
CA MET A 123 14.12 8.60 -5.85
C MET A 123 14.45 8.08 -7.25
N GLU A 124 15.69 7.67 -7.49
CA GLU A 124 16.09 7.03 -8.75
C GLU A 124 15.27 5.78 -9.04
N LYS A 125 15.08 4.92 -8.02
CA LYS A 125 14.29 3.69 -8.11
C LYS A 125 12.85 3.93 -8.54
N VAL A 126 12.24 5.06 -8.19
CA VAL A 126 10.88 5.43 -8.63
C VAL A 126 10.88 6.32 -9.87
N GLY A 127 12.03 6.57 -10.49
CA GLY A 127 12.18 7.38 -11.70
C GLY A 127 11.94 8.87 -11.46
N LEU A 128 12.33 9.37 -10.28
CA LEU A 128 12.36 10.80 -9.97
C LEU A 128 13.80 11.29 -9.97
N SER A 129 14.02 12.45 -10.61
CA SER A 129 15.29 13.16 -10.51
C SER A 129 15.42 13.84 -9.15
N ASP A 130 16.63 13.86 -8.60
CA ASP A 130 16.96 14.67 -7.44
C ASP A 130 17.23 16.11 -7.92
N ASP A 131 16.17 16.80 -8.28
CA ASP A 131 16.20 18.20 -8.63
C ASP A 131 15.73 19.09 -7.45
N ARG A 132 15.99 20.39 -7.56
CA ARG A 132 15.57 21.36 -6.54
C ARG A 132 14.12 21.84 -6.73
N LYS A 133 13.36 21.21 -7.60
CA LYS A 133 12.00 21.59 -7.92
C LYS A 133 11.10 21.34 -6.70
N ALA A 134 10.34 22.34 -6.29
CA ALA A 134 9.38 22.22 -5.21
C ALA A 134 8.26 21.24 -5.56
N VAL A 135 7.77 20.48 -4.58
CA VAL A 135 6.69 19.49 -4.81
C VAL A 135 5.40 20.16 -5.27
N ALA A 136 5.17 21.43 -4.90
CA ALA A 136 4.05 22.23 -5.41
C ALA A 136 4.04 22.35 -6.95
N ASP A 137 5.20 22.22 -7.59
CA ASP A 137 5.34 22.29 -9.05
C ASP A 137 5.39 20.90 -9.71
N TYR A 138 5.26 19.80 -8.93
CA TYR A 138 5.26 18.45 -9.48
C TYR A 138 3.99 18.16 -10.27
N SER A 139 4.13 17.36 -11.33
CA SER A 139 2.96 16.76 -11.97
C SER A 139 2.31 15.74 -11.03
N LEU A 140 1.04 15.42 -11.28
CA LEU A 140 0.33 14.39 -10.50
C LEU A 140 1.08 13.04 -10.53
N GLY A 141 1.67 12.67 -11.67
CA GLY A 141 2.48 11.45 -11.79
C GLY A 141 3.77 11.51 -10.96
N MET A 142 4.43 12.68 -10.86
CA MET A 142 5.59 12.86 -9.98
C MET A 142 5.19 12.77 -8.50
N ILE A 143 4.07 13.36 -8.10
CA ILE A 143 3.53 13.24 -6.73
C ILE A 143 3.23 11.77 -6.41
N GLN A 144 2.65 11.03 -7.35
CA GLN A 144 2.37 9.61 -7.18
C GLN A 144 3.66 8.79 -7.00
N ARG A 145 4.66 9.03 -7.85
CA ARG A 145 5.99 8.38 -7.72
C ARG A 145 6.66 8.70 -6.39
N LEU A 146 6.57 9.94 -5.93
CA LEU A 146 7.11 10.35 -4.63
C LEU A 146 6.38 9.65 -3.47
N GLY A 147 5.05 9.46 -3.57
CA GLY A 147 4.27 8.66 -2.62
C GLY A 147 4.71 7.20 -2.59
N ILE A 148 4.97 6.60 -3.76
CA ILE A 148 5.51 5.24 -3.85
C ILE A 148 6.90 5.17 -3.18
N ALA A 149 7.78 6.16 -3.44
CA ALA A 149 9.08 6.26 -2.78
C ALA A 149 8.93 6.26 -1.26
N GLN A 150 8.05 7.11 -0.72
CA GLN A 150 7.73 7.17 0.71
C GLN A 150 7.27 5.81 1.26
N ALA A 151 6.44 5.07 0.51
CA ALA A 151 5.90 3.80 0.98
C ALA A 151 6.93 2.66 1.02
N ILE A 152 8.07 2.79 0.30
CA ILE A 152 9.07 1.71 0.20
C ILE A 152 10.45 2.10 0.76
N MET A 153 10.66 3.35 1.18
CA MET A 153 11.99 3.89 1.50
C MET A 153 12.67 3.26 2.73
N GLU A 154 11.92 2.66 3.65
CA GLU A 154 12.42 2.04 4.88
C GLU A 154 12.41 0.52 4.83
N ASP A 155 12.39 -0.07 3.66
CA ASP A 155 12.36 -1.53 3.44
C ASP A 155 11.19 -2.25 4.13
N GLN A 156 10.01 -1.65 4.05
CA GLN A 156 8.81 -2.13 4.73
C GLN A 156 8.43 -3.56 4.34
N GLN A 157 7.94 -4.33 5.32
CA GLN A 157 7.51 -5.72 5.14
C GLN A 157 6.12 -5.84 4.51
N LEU A 158 5.22 -4.88 4.83
CA LEU A 158 3.87 -4.74 4.30
C LEU A 158 3.73 -3.42 3.56
N ILE A 159 3.21 -3.47 2.33
CA ILE A 159 2.98 -2.28 1.49
C ILE A 159 1.51 -2.24 1.10
N LEU A 160 0.82 -1.14 1.44
CA LEU A 160 -0.58 -0.91 1.13
C LEU A 160 -0.72 0.30 0.19
N LEU A 161 -1.26 0.09 -1.01
CA LEU A 161 -1.38 1.12 -2.04
C LEU A 161 -2.85 1.29 -2.45
N ASP A 162 -3.39 2.49 -2.26
CA ASP A 162 -4.73 2.86 -2.70
C ASP A 162 -4.64 3.64 -4.01
N GLU A 163 -5.21 3.08 -5.07
CA GLU A 163 -5.23 3.64 -6.43
C GLU A 163 -3.84 4.09 -6.95
N PRO A 164 -2.78 3.26 -6.83
CA PRO A 164 -1.41 3.72 -7.12
C PRO A 164 -1.14 4.01 -8.60
N THR A 165 -2.00 3.58 -9.50
CA THR A 165 -1.91 3.82 -10.94
C THR A 165 -2.59 5.10 -11.40
N ASN A 166 -3.36 5.76 -10.51
CA ASN A 166 -3.96 7.04 -10.84
C ASN A 166 -2.87 8.05 -11.19
N ALA A 167 -3.11 8.82 -12.26
CA ALA A 167 -2.17 9.82 -12.79
C ALA A 167 -0.84 9.28 -13.37
N LEU A 168 -0.67 7.96 -13.48
CA LEU A 168 0.43 7.35 -14.22
C LEU A 168 0.02 7.12 -15.68
N ASP A 169 0.93 7.39 -16.59
CA ASP A 169 0.81 6.99 -17.98
C ASP A 169 1.12 5.49 -18.16
N ARG A 170 1.01 4.98 -19.37
CA ARG A 170 1.26 3.56 -19.66
C ARG A 170 2.65 3.09 -19.26
N GLU A 171 3.67 3.93 -19.42
CA GLU A 171 5.04 3.61 -19.01
C GLU A 171 5.17 3.60 -17.49
N GLY A 172 4.52 4.55 -16.81
CA GLY A 172 4.44 4.60 -15.35
C GLY A 172 3.74 3.39 -14.74
N VAL A 173 2.67 2.89 -15.37
CA VAL A 173 1.99 1.66 -14.93
C VAL A 173 2.89 0.43 -15.12
N ALA A 174 3.57 0.31 -16.26
CA ALA A 174 4.52 -0.79 -16.51
C ALA A 174 5.66 -0.77 -15.47
N PHE A 175 6.25 0.41 -15.25
CA PHE A 175 7.28 0.61 -14.25
C PHE A 175 6.81 0.20 -12.83
N LEU A 176 5.61 0.66 -12.40
CA LEU A 176 5.05 0.29 -11.10
C LEU A 176 4.85 -1.23 -11.00
N THR A 177 4.36 -1.85 -12.07
CA THR A 177 4.17 -3.31 -12.12
C THR A 177 5.48 -4.06 -11.88
N ASP A 178 6.56 -3.65 -12.55
CA ASP A 178 7.88 -4.28 -12.39
C ASP A 178 8.44 -4.05 -10.98
N LEU A 179 8.31 -2.83 -10.45
CA LEU A 179 8.71 -2.49 -9.08
C LEU A 179 8.00 -3.35 -8.03
N LEU A 180 6.66 -3.51 -8.14
CA LEU A 180 5.91 -4.31 -7.17
C LEU A 180 6.26 -5.80 -7.26
N LYS A 181 6.53 -6.33 -8.46
CA LYS A 181 7.03 -7.70 -8.65
C LYS A 181 8.40 -7.90 -8.01
N GLU A 182 9.33 -6.95 -8.19
CA GLU A 182 10.64 -6.98 -7.53
C GLU A 182 10.48 -7.00 -6.00
N LEU A 183 9.64 -6.12 -5.43
CA LEU A 183 9.39 -6.07 -3.99
C LEU A 183 8.77 -7.37 -3.46
N ARG A 184 7.85 -7.99 -4.21
CA ARG A 184 7.33 -9.33 -3.89
C ARG A 184 8.44 -10.38 -3.85
N GLU A 185 9.36 -10.40 -4.84
CA GLU A 185 10.50 -11.32 -4.87
C GLU A 185 11.44 -11.13 -3.68
N GLN A 186 11.52 -9.92 -3.14
CA GLN A 186 12.23 -9.59 -1.90
C GLN A 186 11.50 -10.07 -0.63
N GLY A 187 10.32 -10.69 -0.76
CA GLY A 187 9.59 -11.26 0.37
C GLY A 187 8.48 -10.38 0.94
N LYS A 188 8.16 -9.25 0.32
CA LYS A 188 7.16 -8.30 0.84
C LYS A 188 5.73 -8.82 0.64
N LEU A 189 4.82 -8.42 1.54
CA LEU A 189 3.38 -8.52 1.36
C LEU A 189 2.87 -7.21 0.78
N ILE A 190 2.18 -7.28 -0.34
CA ILE A 190 1.69 -6.07 -1.05
C ILE A 190 0.19 -6.18 -1.24
N VAL A 191 -0.54 -5.12 -0.92
CA VAL A 191 -1.98 -5.01 -1.18
C VAL A 191 -2.24 -3.76 -2.01
N VAL A 192 -2.84 -3.94 -3.17
CA VAL A 192 -3.18 -2.86 -4.10
C VAL A 192 -4.69 -2.77 -4.22
N ALA A 193 -5.27 -1.64 -3.84
CA ALA A 193 -6.67 -1.34 -4.10
C ALA A 193 -6.80 -0.49 -5.35
N SER A 194 -7.67 -0.88 -6.28
CA SER A 194 -7.94 -0.13 -7.50
C SER A 194 -9.36 -0.35 -8.02
N HIS A 195 -9.86 0.59 -8.80
CA HIS A 195 -11.07 0.41 -9.59
C HIS A 195 -10.77 -0.16 -10.98
N ASP A 196 -9.49 -0.19 -11.39
CA ASP A 196 -9.04 -0.74 -12.67
C ASP A 196 -8.66 -2.22 -12.53
N PHE A 197 -9.60 -3.08 -12.91
CA PHE A 197 -9.40 -4.53 -12.90
C PHE A 197 -8.28 -4.99 -13.84
N MET A 198 -8.18 -4.38 -15.02
CA MET A 198 -7.16 -4.76 -16.01
C MET A 198 -5.75 -4.50 -15.47
N CYS A 199 -5.58 -3.40 -14.77
CA CYS A 199 -4.32 -3.10 -14.12
C CYS A 199 -3.98 -4.13 -13.03
N LEU A 200 -4.95 -4.49 -12.18
CA LEU A 200 -4.73 -5.50 -11.14
C LEU A 200 -4.41 -6.89 -11.71
N GLN A 201 -4.98 -7.26 -12.86
CA GLN A 201 -4.64 -8.52 -13.55
C GLN A 201 -3.18 -8.61 -13.99
N LEU A 202 -2.52 -7.48 -14.25
CA LEU A 202 -1.11 -7.45 -14.66
C LEU A 202 -0.13 -7.63 -13.49
N LEU A 203 -0.55 -7.27 -12.29
CA LEU A 203 0.36 -7.16 -11.14
C LEU A 203 0.01 -8.08 -9.96
N ALA A 204 -1.25 -8.45 -9.76
CA ALA A 204 -1.66 -9.19 -8.57
C ALA A 204 -1.62 -10.71 -8.79
N ASP A 205 -1.12 -11.45 -7.78
CA ASP A 205 -1.16 -12.90 -7.75
C ASP A 205 -2.58 -13.42 -7.45
N GLN A 206 -3.36 -12.59 -6.72
CA GLN A 206 -4.74 -12.91 -6.36
C GLN A 206 -5.57 -11.63 -6.26
N ILE A 207 -6.79 -11.65 -6.78
CA ILE A 207 -7.70 -10.49 -6.79
C ILE A 207 -8.96 -10.82 -6.00
N PHE A 208 -9.40 -9.84 -5.21
CA PHE A 208 -10.67 -9.85 -4.50
C PHE A 208 -11.54 -8.69 -4.96
N GLU A 209 -12.83 -8.96 -5.18
CA GLU A 209 -13.81 -7.93 -5.48
C GLU A 209 -14.49 -7.46 -4.19
N LEU A 210 -14.46 -6.14 -3.95
CA LEU A 210 -15.18 -5.49 -2.86
C LEU A 210 -16.47 -4.87 -3.41
N THR A 211 -17.59 -5.51 -3.14
CA THR A 211 -18.93 -5.04 -3.55
C THR A 211 -19.94 -5.23 -2.43
N GLY A 212 -20.85 -4.28 -2.25
CA GLY A 212 -21.87 -4.34 -1.20
C GLY A 212 -21.34 -4.48 0.23
N GLY A 213 -20.08 -4.10 0.48
CA GLY A 213 -19.42 -4.26 1.77
C GLY A 213 -18.87 -5.66 2.02
N GLN A 214 -18.94 -6.55 1.04
CA GLN A 214 -18.42 -7.92 1.09
C GLN A 214 -17.24 -8.09 0.15
N LEU A 215 -16.34 -9.01 0.48
CA LEU A 215 -15.14 -9.30 -0.29
C LEU A 215 -15.24 -10.72 -0.85
N ASN A 216 -15.17 -10.83 -2.18
CA ASN A 216 -15.23 -12.10 -2.88
C ASN A 216 -13.91 -12.34 -3.64
N LYS A 217 -13.34 -13.53 -3.50
CA LYS A 217 -12.18 -13.91 -4.28
C LYS A 217 -12.60 -14.12 -5.73
N LEU A 218 -11.88 -13.52 -6.67
CA LEU A 218 -12.07 -13.77 -8.09
C LEU A 218 -11.20 -14.93 -8.54
N GLU A 219 -11.77 -15.84 -9.33
CA GLU A 219 -11.00 -16.91 -9.97
C GLU A 219 -10.29 -16.37 -11.22
N ALA A 220 -9.13 -16.96 -11.54
CA ALA A 220 -8.36 -16.56 -12.72
C ALA A 220 -9.21 -16.73 -13.98
N GLY A 221 -9.43 -15.64 -14.74
CA GLY A 221 -10.21 -15.63 -15.97
C GLY A 221 -11.70 -15.28 -15.83
N GLN A 222 -12.21 -15.00 -14.63
CA GLN A 222 -13.55 -14.43 -14.46
C GLN A 222 -13.53 -12.93 -14.84
N PRO A 223 -14.39 -12.48 -15.78
CA PRO A 223 -14.66 -11.07 -15.98
C PRO A 223 -15.45 -10.52 -14.78
N LEU A 224 -15.28 -9.24 -14.47
CA LEU A 224 -16.12 -8.50 -13.51
C LEU A 224 -17.55 -8.37 -14.01
#